data_bcce9bcac71d02db91601503041ace44
#
_entry.id   bcce9bcac71d02db91601503041ace44
#
_cell.length_a   1.000
_cell.length_b   1.000
_cell.length_c   1.000
_cell.angle_alpha   90.00
_cell.angle_beta   90.00
_cell.angle_gamma   90.00
#
_symmetry.space_group_name_H-M   'P 1'
#
loop_
_entity.id
_entity.type
_entity.pdbx_description
1 polymer ?
#
loop_
_entity_poly.entity_id
_entity_poly.type
_entity_poly.pdbx_seq_one_letter_code
_entity_poly.pdbx_strand_id
1 'polypeptide(L)'
;MIAKKAVNSFVRTPFESIEEDLFLKELLDSLAMSGIANEIAGSSAPTSGSEHLISHALDKMLEQPQLHGIQVGVATYLMSVVQDHRYRRVDTIFTQTGIWDYVKTLEMKREDFEKAIDIAPSIKPFRYTYLHEQQYRDKAKQVLREDARLKEILV
;
A
#
# COMPACT_ATOMS: atom_id res chain seq x y z
N MET A 1 2.97 -11.37 13.93
CA MET A 1 2.56 -12.66 13.33
C MET A 1 1.08 -12.68 12.93
N ILE A 2 0.15 -12.12 13.72
CA ILE A 2 -1.31 -12.10 13.47
C ILE A 2 -1.64 -11.36 12.16
N ALA A 3 -1.22 -10.10 11.99
CA ALA A 3 -1.46 -9.31 10.78
C ALA A 3 -0.98 -10.03 9.49
N LYS A 4 0.20 -10.67 9.54
CA LYS A 4 0.70 -11.45 8.40
C LYS A 4 -0.20 -12.65 8.06
N LYS A 5 -0.80 -13.30 9.06
CA LYS A 5 -1.76 -14.40 8.81
C LYS A 5 -3.06 -13.86 8.22
N ALA A 6 -3.57 -12.75 8.72
CA ALA A 6 -4.76 -12.09 8.20
C ALA A 6 -4.61 -11.77 6.70
N VAL A 7 -3.57 -11.06 6.31
CA VAL A 7 -3.29 -10.76 4.91
C VAL A 7 -3.12 -12.03 4.08
N ASN A 8 -2.41 -13.04 4.61
CA ASN A 8 -2.22 -14.31 3.87
C ASN A 8 -3.52 -15.09 3.67
N SER A 9 -4.46 -15.05 4.62
CA SER A 9 -5.78 -15.65 4.46
C SER A 9 -6.53 -14.95 3.34
N PHE A 10 -6.71 -13.65 3.47
CA PHE A 10 -7.42 -12.84 2.48
C PHE A 10 -6.88 -13.00 1.05
N VAL A 11 -5.56 -12.85 0.84
CA VAL A 11 -4.97 -12.92 -0.50
C VAL A 11 -4.96 -14.32 -1.12
N ARG A 12 -5.32 -15.35 -0.38
CA ARG A 12 -5.44 -16.73 -0.87
C ARG A 12 -6.88 -17.16 -1.10
N THR A 13 -7.83 -16.40 -0.62
CA THR A 13 -9.25 -16.70 -0.79
C THR A 13 -9.61 -16.53 -2.26
N PRO A 14 -10.10 -17.58 -2.93
CA PRO A 14 -10.59 -17.46 -4.30
C PRO A 14 -11.89 -16.67 -4.32
N PHE A 15 -12.06 -15.82 -5.31
CA PHE A 15 -13.30 -15.08 -5.56
C PHE A 15 -13.43 -14.74 -7.04
N GLU A 16 -14.67 -14.59 -7.51
CA GLU A 16 -14.98 -14.14 -8.87
C GLU A 16 -15.49 -12.70 -8.88
N SER A 17 -16.11 -12.28 -7.75
CA SER A 17 -16.62 -10.93 -7.54
C SER A 17 -16.33 -10.43 -6.13
N ILE A 18 -16.09 -9.12 -5.98
CA ILE A 18 -15.94 -8.46 -4.67
C ILE A 18 -17.27 -8.41 -3.89
N GLU A 19 -18.40 -8.73 -4.53
CA GLU A 19 -19.72 -8.79 -3.90
C GLU A 19 -20.05 -10.17 -3.30
N GLU A 20 -19.18 -11.16 -3.51
CA GLU A 20 -19.37 -12.50 -2.94
C GLU A 20 -19.30 -12.50 -1.42
N ASP A 21 -20.21 -13.22 -0.78
CA ASP A 21 -20.23 -13.37 0.67
C ASP A 21 -18.91 -13.92 1.22
N LEU A 22 -18.27 -14.85 0.51
CA LEU A 22 -16.96 -15.38 0.89
C LEU A 22 -15.89 -14.31 0.89
N PHE A 23 -15.82 -13.48 -0.17
CA PHE A 23 -14.87 -12.38 -0.25
C PHE A 23 -15.08 -11.37 0.87
N LEU A 24 -16.34 -10.94 1.06
CA LEU A 24 -16.69 -9.97 2.10
C LEU A 24 -16.41 -10.49 3.50
N LYS A 25 -16.71 -11.77 3.76
CA LYS A 25 -16.40 -12.41 5.04
C LYS A 25 -14.90 -12.43 5.32
N GLU A 26 -14.08 -12.91 4.39
CA GLU A 26 -12.63 -12.97 4.55
C GLU A 26 -11.99 -11.58 4.67
N LEU A 27 -12.53 -10.59 3.97
CA LEU A 27 -12.13 -9.20 4.12
C LEU A 27 -12.38 -8.70 5.55
N LEU A 28 -13.61 -8.89 6.07
CA LEU A 28 -14.00 -8.47 7.42
C LEU A 28 -13.18 -9.19 8.49
N ASP A 29 -13.01 -10.49 8.36
CA ASP A 29 -12.21 -11.30 9.30
C ASP A 29 -10.75 -10.81 9.31
N SER A 30 -10.17 -10.53 8.14
CA SER A 30 -8.80 -10.02 8.00
C SER A 30 -8.64 -8.62 8.59
N LEU A 31 -9.63 -7.75 8.41
CA LEU A 31 -9.64 -6.41 9.02
C LEU A 31 -9.76 -6.49 10.54
N ALA A 32 -10.64 -7.35 11.07
CA ALA A 32 -10.79 -7.57 12.51
C ALA A 32 -9.48 -8.11 13.13
N MET A 33 -8.87 -9.11 12.50
CA MET A 33 -7.58 -9.66 12.96
C MET A 33 -6.45 -8.64 12.90
N SER A 34 -6.44 -7.76 11.91
CA SER A 34 -5.48 -6.65 11.81
C SER A 34 -5.68 -5.64 12.94
N GLY A 35 -6.94 -5.32 13.27
CA GLY A 35 -7.29 -4.47 14.41
C GLY A 35 -6.82 -5.08 15.75
N ILE A 36 -7.07 -6.38 15.96
CA ILE A 36 -6.59 -7.13 17.16
C ILE A 36 -5.06 -7.08 17.24
N ALA A 37 -4.36 -7.23 16.11
CA ALA A 37 -2.89 -7.15 16.10
C ALA A 37 -2.37 -5.77 16.54
N ASN A 38 -3.05 -4.69 16.14
CA ASN A 38 -2.73 -3.32 16.56
C ASN A 38 -3.02 -3.10 18.05
N GLU A 39 -4.14 -3.62 18.55
CA GLU A 39 -4.50 -3.54 19.97
C GLU A 39 -3.46 -4.24 20.85
N ILE A 40 -3.08 -5.48 20.51
CA ILE A 40 -2.04 -6.22 21.22
C ILE A 40 -0.69 -5.49 21.20
N ALA A 41 -0.36 -4.84 20.09
CA ALA A 41 0.90 -4.10 19.94
C ALA A 41 0.88 -2.70 20.60
N GLY A 42 -0.28 -2.21 21.03
CA GLY A 42 -0.46 -0.84 21.51
C GLY A 42 -0.13 0.24 20.45
N SER A 43 -0.13 -0.13 19.18
CA SER A 43 0.19 0.79 18.07
C SER A 43 -0.21 0.19 16.72
N SER A 44 -0.27 1.02 15.67
CA SER A 44 -0.51 0.57 14.29
C SER A 44 0.73 -0.05 13.60
N ALA A 45 1.83 -0.30 14.31
CA ALA A 45 3.05 -0.86 13.72
C ALA A 45 2.84 -2.21 12.99
N PRO A 46 1.99 -3.14 13.46
CA PRO A 46 1.75 -4.40 12.76
C PRO A 46 1.13 -4.26 11.36
N THR A 47 0.44 -3.16 11.09
CA THR A 47 -0.34 -2.94 9.86
C THR A 47 0.04 -1.68 9.10
N SER A 48 1.07 -0.95 9.52
CA SER A 48 1.44 0.35 8.95
C SER A 48 2.95 0.45 8.78
N GLY A 49 3.41 0.23 7.57
CA GLY A 49 4.83 0.29 7.19
C GLY A 49 5.16 1.51 6.34
N SER A 50 6.08 1.33 5.39
CA SER A 50 6.53 2.36 4.45
C SER A 50 5.40 2.93 3.60
N GLU A 51 4.45 2.09 3.19
CA GLU A 51 3.28 2.45 2.37
C GLU A 51 2.39 3.48 3.06
N HIS A 52 2.19 3.36 4.35
CA HIS A 52 1.43 4.35 5.13
C HIS A 52 2.18 5.67 5.31
N LEU A 53 3.52 5.62 5.43
CA LEU A 53 4.31 6.85 5.49
C LEU A 53 4.22 7.65 4.18
N ILE A 54 4.18 6.97 3.03
CA ILE A 54 3.96 7.61 1.73
C ILE A 54 2.58 8.27 1.70
N SER A 55 1.52 7.55 2.09
CA SER A 55 0.16 8.11 2.12
C SER A 55 0.05 9.33 3.04
N HIS A 56 0.58 9.25 4.25
CA HIS A 56 0.58 10.39 5.17
C HIS A 56 1.42 11.57 4.65
N ALA A 57 2.48 11.29 3.89
CA ALA A 57 3.24 12.34 3.23
C ALA A 57 2.42 13.04 2.14
N LEU A 58 1.69 12.27 1.32
CA LEU A 58 0.75 12.80 0.34
C LEU A 58 -0.36 13.63 1.01
N ASP A 59 -0.97 13.14 2.08
CA ASP A 59 -1.98 13.87 2.86
C ASP A 59 -1.46 15.22 3.37
N LYS A 60 -0.18 15.28 3.74
CA LYS A 60 0.45 16.50 4.25
C LYS A 60 0.82 17.50 3.16
N MET A 61 1.15 17.00 1.96
CA MET A 61 1.66 17.82 0.86
C MET A 61 0.58 18.38 -0.05
N LEU A 62 -0.47 17.60 -0.29
CA LEU A 62 -1.49 17.90 -1.29
C LEU A 62 -2.67 18.65 -0.64
N GLU A 63 -3.19 19.64 -1.34
CA GLU A 63 -4.42 20.33 -0.91
C GLU A 63 -5.65 19.41 -1.02
N GLN A 64 -5.65 18.52 -1.99
CA GLN A 64 -6.72 17.55 -2.25
C GLN A 64 -6.13 16.15 -2.43
N PRO A 65 -5.72 15.48 -1.35
CA PRO A 65 -5.21 14.12 -1.43
C PRO A 65 -6.34 13.14 -1.79
N GLN A 66 -5.97 12.04 -2.41
CA GLN A 66 -6.90 10.94 -2.66
C GLN A 66 -7.22 10.19 -1.36
N LEU A 67 -8.26 9.35 -1.40
CA LEU A 67 -8.62 8.50 -0.26
C LEU A 67 -7.40 7.73 0.24
N HIS A 68 -7.20 7.72 1.55
CA HIS A 68 -6.06 7.09 2.21
C HIS A 68 -5.83 5.65 1.74
N GLY A 69 -6.90 4.83 1.66
CA GLY A 69 -6.80 3.44 1.20
C GLY A 69 -6.29 3.30 -0.25
N ILE A 70 -6.60 4.24 -1.12
CA ILE A 70 -6.11 4.26 -2.52
C ILE A 70 -4.62 4.59 -2.54
N GLN A 71 -4.20 5.63 -1.83
CA GLN A 71 -2.79 6.00 -1.71
C GLN A 71 -1.96 4.87 -1.12
N VAL A 72 -2.45 4.24 -0.03
CA VAL A 72 -1.82 3.07 0.60
C VAL A 72 -1.77 1.89 -0.36
N GLY A 73 -2.81 1.66 -1.16
CA GLY A 73 -2.84 0.59 -2.16
C GLY A 73 -1.72 0.72 -3.19
N VAL A 74 -1.60 1.89 -3.83
CA VAL A 74 -0.51 2.18 -4.79
C VAL A 74 0.85 2.05 -4.13
N ALA A 75 1.02 2.63 -2.93
CA ALA A 75 2.27 2.57 -2.18
C ALA A 75 2.60 1.13 -1.71
N THR A 76 1.59 0.29 -1.43
CA THR A 76 1.79 -1.13 -1.10
C THR A 76 2.38 -1.90 -2.29
N TYR A 77 1.84 -1.69 -3.49
CA TYR A 77 2.43 -2.29 -4.69
C TYR A 77 3.86 -1.80 -4.90
N LEU A 78 4.09 -0.49 -4.91
CA LEU A 78 5.42 0.11 -5.03
C LEU A 78 6.42 -0.52 -4.05
N MET A 79 6.09 -0.53 -2.76
CA MET A 79 7.01 -1.05 -1.74
C MET A 79 7.17 -2.56 -1.81
N SER A 80 6.19 -3.30 -2.31
CA SER A 80 6.33 -4.74 -2.55
C SER A 80 7.31 -5.05 -3.69
N VAL A 81 7.36 -4.21 -4.73
CA VAL A 81 8.38 -4.29 -5.80
C VAL A 81 9.76 -3.93 -5.26
N VAL A 82 9.87 -2.83 -4.50
CA VAL A 82 11.13 -2.40 -3.87
C VAL A 82 11.75 -3.50 -3.00
N GLN A 83 10.91 -4.21 -2.25
CA GLN A 83 11.33 -5.29 -1.35
C GLN A 83 11.46 -6.66 -2.04
N ASP A 84 11.11 -6.75 -3.32
CA ASP A 84 10.97 -8.01 -4.06
C ASP A 84 10.11 -9.03 -3.30
N HIS A 85 9.00 -8.54 -2.72
CA HIS A 85 8.14 -9.35 -1.86
C HIS A 85 6.69 -9.37 -2.33
N ARG A 86 6.28 -10.49 -2.94
CA ARG A 86 4.88 -10.79 -3.32
C ARG A 86 4.18 -9.75 -4.21
N TYR A 87 4.91 -8.87 -4.86
CA TYR A 87 4.32 -7.82 -5.70
C TYR A 87 3.40 -8.37 -6.80
N ARG A 88 3.72 -9.54 -7.38
CA ARG A 88 2.86 -10.18 -8.38
C ARG A 88 1.49 -10.55 -7.82
N ARG A 89 1.43 -10.97 -6.55
CA ARG A 89 0.16 -11.30 -5.88
C ARG A 89 -0.64 -10.05 -5.58
N VAL A 90 0.01 -8.99 -5.15
CA VAL A 90 -0.63 -7.67 -4.96
C VAL A 90 -1.21 -7.20 -6.30
N ASP A 91 -0.44 -7.26 -7.37
CA ASP A 91 -0.89 -6.89 -8.71
C ASP A 91 -2.11 -7.71 -9.15
N THR A 92 -2.07 -9.04 -8.96
CA THR A 92 -3.19 -9.92 -9.30
C THR A 92 -4.47 -9.52 -8.57
N ILE A 93 -4.42 -9.34 -7.25
CA ILE A 93 -5.60 -8.99 -6.45
C ILE A 93 -6.13 -7.61 -6.86
N PHE A 94 -5.26 -6.62 -7.05
CA PHE A 94 -5.68 -5.27 -7.42
C PHE A 94 -6.24 -5.20 -8.84
N THR A 95 -5.79 -6.10 -9.73
CA THR A 95 -6.41 -6.27 -11.04
C THR A 95 -7.80 -6.91 -10.91
N GLN A 96 -7.93 -8.00 -10.16
CA GLN A 96 -9.19 -8.73 -9.99
C GLN A 96 -10.27 -7.90 -9.27
N THR A 97 -9.87 -7.04 -8.35
CA THR A 97 -10.78 -6.15 -7.61
C THR A 97 -11.11 -4.85 -8.34
N GLY A 98 -10.51 -4.60 -9.52
CA GLY A 98 -10.72 -3.37 -10.29
C GLY A 98 -10.03 -2.12 -9.72
N ILE A 99 -9.15 -2.28 -8.72
CA ILE A 99 -8.44 -1.16 -8.09
C ILE A 99 -7.60 -0.39 -9.12
N TRP A 100 -6.88 -1.09 -10.00
CA TRP A 100 -6.05 -0.42 -11.00
C TRP A 100 -6.84 0.41 -11.99
N ASP A 101 -7.97 -0.09 -12.46
CA ASP A 101 -8.84 0.64 -13.37
C ASP A 101 -9.42 1.90 -12.71
N TYR A 102 -9.77 1.79 -11.43
CA TYR A 102 -10.19 2.95 -10.64
C TYR A 102 -9.06 3.98 -10.45
N VAL A 103 -7.86 3.53 -10.07
CA VAL A 103 -6.70 4.41 -9.87
C VAL A 103 -6.36 5.20 -11.14
N LYS A 104 -6.44 4.60 -12.32
CA LYS A 104 -6.25 5.31 -13.60
C LYS A 104 -7.17 6.50 -13.78
N THR A 105 -8.40 6.43 -13.27
CA THR A 105 -9.37 7.53 -13.39
C THR A 105 -9.05 8.73 -12.49
N LEU A 106 -8.15 8.56 -11.52
CA LEU A 106 -7.81 9.56 -10.52
C LEU A 106 -6.66 10.49 -10.93
N GLU A 107 -5.96 10.16 -12.04
CA GLU A 107 -4.84 10.94 -12.58
C GLU A 107 -3.79 11.32 -11.51
N MET A 108 -3.47 10.37 -10.62
CA MET A 108 -2.47 10.58 -9.57
C MET A 108 -1.09 10.80 -10.18
N LYS A 109 -0.37 11.81 -9.71
CA LYS A 109 0.91 12.21 -10.30
C LYS A 109 2.06 11.41 -9.70
N ARG A 110 2.90 10.85 -10.55
CA ARG A 110 4.14 10.15 -10.15
C ARG A 110 5.06 11.06 -9.33
N GLU A 111 5.17 12.32 -9.72
CA GLU A 111 6.03 13.31 -9.06
C GLU A 111 5.63 13.55 -7.59
N ASP A 112 4.34 13.45 -7.28
CA ASP A 112 3.87 13.61 -5.91
C ASP A 112 4.29 12.42 -5.05
N PHE A 113 4.27 11.20 -5.59
CA PHE A 113 4.83 10.02 -4.93
C PHE A 113 6.34 10.14 -4.73
N GLU A 114 7.09 10.65 -5.71
CA GLU A 114 8.54 10.88 -5.55
C GLU A 114 8.85 11.83 -4.39
N LYS A 115 8.13 12.95 -4.32
CA LYS A 115 8.26 13.91 -3.20
C LYS A 115 7.83 13.28 -1.87
N ALA A 116 6.72 12.53 -1.86
CA ALA A 116 6.24 11.84 -0.68
C ALA A 116 7.25 10.84 -0.13
N ILE A 117 7.96 10.10 -1.00
CA ILE A 117 9.04 9.18 -0.60
C ILE A 117 10.16 9.93 0.14
N ASP A 118 10.55 11.12 -0.32
CA ASP A 118 11.62 11.89 0.32
C ASP A 118 11.24 12.39 1.71
N ILE A 119 10.00 12.80 1.93
CA ILE A 119 9.53 13.32 3.21
C ILE A 119 8.97 12.22 4.15
N ALA A 120 8.67 11.04 3.64
CA ALA A 120 8.10 9.92 4.40
C ALA A 120 8.83 9.63 5.73
N PRO A 121 10.17 9.62 5.80
CA PRO A 121 10.88 9.40 7.07
C PRO A 121 10.56 10.45 8.14
N SER A 122 10.27 11.70 7.76
CA SER A 122 9.95 12.78 8.69
C SER A 122 8.54 12.69 9.27
N ILE A 123 7.67 11.89 8.69
CA ILE A 123 6.26 11.74 9.14
C ILE A 123 6.19 11.04 10.50
N LYS A 124 6.97 9.96 10.66
CA LYS A 124 7.09 9.22 11.93
C LYS A 124 8.56 8.85 12.16
N PRO A 125 9.38 9.80 12.61
CA PRO A 125 10.84 9.61 12.70
C PRO A 125 11.26 8.49 13.66
N PHE A 126 10.40 8.15 14.65
CA PHE A 126 10.67 7.06 15.61
C PHE A 126 10.19 5.68 15.14
N ARG A 127 9.50 5.60 13.99
CA ARG A 127 9.06 4.35 13.40
C ARG A 127 9.93 4.01 12.22
N TYR A 128 10.98 3.21 12.47
CA TYR A 128 11.85 2.76 11.41
C TYR A 128 11.13 1.92 10.36
N THR A 129 11.32 2.29 9.08
CA THR A 129 10.85 1.56 7.90
C THR A 129 11.94 1.59 6.84
N TYR A 130 11.77 0.83 5.74
CA TYR A 130 12.71 0.85 4.60
C TYR A 130 13.00 2.27 4.09
N LEU A 131 12.02 3.19 4.11
CA LEU A 131 12.21 4.55 3.61
C LEU A 131 13.12 5.43 4.49
N HIS A 132 13.50 4.99 5.68
CA HIS A 132 14.51 5.69 6.48
C HIS A 132 15.92 5.54 5.90
N GLU A 133 16.15 4.53 5.05
CA GLU A 133 17.42 4.33 4.35
C GLU A 133 17.38 4.94 2.94
N GLN A 134 18.41 5.72 2.60
CA GLN A 134 18.50 6.41 1.30
C GLN A 134 18.39 5.43 0.12
N GLN A 135 19.09 4.28 0.20
CA GLN A 135 19.10 3.28 -0.86
C GLN A 135 17.68 2.80 -1.26
N TYR A 136 16.77 2.66 -0.30
CA TYR A 136 15.40 2.23 -0.58
C TYR A 136 14.53 3.37 -1.12
N ARG A 137 14.80 4.62 -0.73
CA ARG A 137 14.14 5.78 -1.35
C ARG A 137 14.53 5.92 -2.81
N ASP A 138 15.82 5.77 -3.12
CA ASP A 138 16.33 5.84 -4.48
C ASP A 138 15.76 4.69 -5.33
N LYS A 139 15.75 3.47 -4.79
CA LYS A 139 15.13 2.32 -5.44
C LYS A 139 13.62 2.52 -5.66
N ALA A 140 12.90 3.08 -4.70
CA ALA A 140 11.47 3.35 -4.84
C ALA A 140 11.19 4.37 -5.96
N LYS A 141 11.97 5.44 -6.06
CA LYS A 141 11.87 6.40 -7.16
C LYS A 141 12.24 5.78 -8.52
N GLN A 142 13.25 4.91 -8.55
CA GLN A 142 13.55 4.16 -9.76
C GLN A 142 12.38 3.26 -10.18
N VAL A 143 11.79 2.50 -9.26
CA VAL A 143 10.63 1.65 -9.51
C VAL A 143 9.44 2.48 -10.02
N LEU A 144 9.16 3.65 -9.43
CA LEU A 144 8.10 4.56 -9.91
C LEU A 144 8.28 4.94 -11.39
N ARG A 145 9.51 5.08 -11.86
CA ARG A 145 9.84 5.48 -13.23
C ARG A 145 9.91 4.33 -14.22
N GLU A 146 10.23 3.12 -13.77
CA GLU A 146 10.56 1.99 -14.64
C GLU A 146 9.49 0.90 -14.66
N ASP A 147 8.75 0.70 -13.56
CA ASP A 147 7.74 -0.35 -13.44
C ASP A 147 6.57 -0.12 -14.39
N ALA A 148 6.19 -1.17 -15.13
CA ALA A 148 5.18 -1.08 -16.17
C ALA A 148 3.79 -0.73 -15.60
N ARG A 149 3.42 -1.32 -14.44
CA ARG A 149 2.13 -1.07 -13.80
C ARG A 149 2.03 0.37 -13.29
N LEU A 150 3.08 0.86 -12.63
CA LEU A 150 3.09 2.23 -12.12
C LEU A 150 3.08 3.27 -13.22
N LYS A 151 3.74 2.99 -14.37
CA LYS A 151 3.63 3.85 -15.57
C LYS A 151 2.24 3.87 -16.17
N GLU A 152 1.50 2.78 -16.04
CA GLU A 152 0.15 2.66 -16.58
C GLU A 152 -0.88 3.43 -15.73
N ILE A 153 -0.69 3.48 -14.41
CA ILE A 153 -1.68 4.01 -13.47
C ILE A 153 -1.38 5.42 -12.93
N LEU A 154 -0.16 5.91 -13.11
CA LEU A 154 0.27 7.24 -12.68
C LEU A 154 0.61 8.12 -13.88
N VAL A 155 0.22 9.39 -13.81
CA VAL A 155 0.54 10.39 -14.84
C VAL A 155 1.80 11.16 -14.49
#